data_a3e2c14abab016726b9a7d752f51d7a8
#
_entry.id   a3e2c14abab016726b9a7d752f51d7a8
#
_cell.length_a   1.000
_cell.length_b   1.000
_cell.length_c   1.000
_cell.angle_alpha   90.00
_cell.angle_beta   90.00
_cell.angle_gamma   90.00
#
_symmetry.space_group_name_H-M   'P 1'
#
loop_
_entity.id
_entity.type
_entity.pdbx_description
1 polymer ?
#
loop_
_entity_poly.entity_id
_entity_poly.type
_entity_poly.pdbx_seq_one_letter_code
_entity_poly.pdbx_strand_id
1 'polypeptide(L)'
;MATIFDPIKLGDIELKNRIIMAPLTRCRADAGRVPNALMAEYYVQRASAGLILSEATSVTPMGVGYPDTPGIWSNDQVRGWSNVTKAIHGAGGKIFLQLWHVGRISHPSYLNGELPVAPSAIQPKGHVSLVRPLADYPTPRALETAEIADIIDAYRVGAENAKAAGFDGVEIHGANGYLLDQFLQSSTNQRTDNYGGSLENRARLLLEVTDAAIEVWGAGRVGVHLAPRADSHDMGDENRLETFSYVARELGKRGIAFICSREKEGEDSIGPQLKQAFGGPYIANERFTKDSANAWLAEGKADAVAFGVPFIANPDLPARLKADAPLNEPHPETFYGKGPVGYIDYPVM
;
A
#
# COMPACT_ATOMS: atom_id res chain seq x y z
N MET A 1 11.70 -25.76 -9.56
CA MET A 1 11.84 -24.44 -8.95
C MET A 1 10.48 -23.74 -9.04
N ALA A 2 10.13 -22.96 -8.05
CA ALA A 2 8.86 -22.22 -8.07
C ALA A 2 8.85 -21.15 -9.15
N THR A 3 7.68 -20.92 -9.77
CA THR A 3 7.43 -19.87 -10.76
C THR A 3 6.32 -18.95 -10.29
N ILE A 4 6.14 -17.81 -10.97
CA ILE A 4 5.04 -16.89 -10.67
C ILE A 4 3.65 -17.50 -10.89
N PHE A 5 3.54 -18.63 -11.58
CA PHE A 5 2.26 -19.30 -11.88
C PHE A 5 1.89 -20.38 -10.86
N ASP A 6 2.80 -20.75 -9.95
CA ASP A 6 2.55 -21.75 -8.93
C ASP A 6 1.73 -21.18 -7.76
N PRO A 7 0.85 -21.98 -7.16
CA PRO A 7 0.12 -21.55 -5.98
C PRO A 7 1.06 -21.26 -4.80
N ILE A 8 0.57 -20.46 -3.87
CA ILE A 8 1.28 -20.14 -2.63
C ILE A 8 0.28 -19.87 -1.51
N LYS A 9 0.70 -20.13 -0.27
CA LYS A 9 -0.01 -19.69 0.92
C LYS A 9 0.72 -18.50 1.53
N LEU A 10 0.02 -17.35 1.70
CA LEU A 10 0.48 -16.18 2.42
C LEU A 10 -0.34 -16.03 3.71
N GLY A 11 0.28 -16.24 4.86
CA GLY A 11 -0.44 -16.30 6.12
C GLY A 11 -1.55 -17.35 6.07
N ASP A 12 -2.81 -16.93 6.20
CA ASP A 12 -4.01 -17.80 6.15
C ASP A 12 -4.67 -17.86 4.77
N ILE A 13 -4.08 -17.22 3.75
CA ILE A 13 -4.67 -17.10 2.42
C ILE A 13 -3.94 -17.99 1.43
N GLU A 14 -4.68 -18.89 0.77
CA GLU A 14 -4.19 -19.65 -0.37
C GLU A 14 -4.41 -18.88 -1.66
N LEU A 15 -3.37 -18.71 -2.44
CA LEU A 15 -3.37 -17.99 -3.71
C LEU A 15 -3.12 -18.94 -4.87
N LYS A 16 -3.85 -18.76 -5.96
CA LYS A 16 -3.76 -19.59 -7.18
C LYS A 16 -2.47 -19.38 -7.99
N ASN A 17 -1.78 -18.26 -7.77
CA ASN A 17 -0.50 -17.92 -8.38
C ASN A 17 0.23 -16.90 -7.50
N ARG A 18 1.49 -16.59 -7.82
CA ARG A 18 2.37 -15.65 -7.11
C ARG A 18 2.44 -14.27 -7.77
N ILE A 19 1.50 -13.97 -8.66
CA ILE A 19 1.37 -12.67 -9.35
C ILE A 19 0.42 -11.81 -8.55
N ILE A 20 0.95 -10.82 -7.85
CA ILE A 20 0.19 -9.92 -7.00
C ILE A 20 -0.07 -8.61 -7.75
N MET A 21 -1.30 -8.09 -7.70
CA MET A 21 -1.56 -6.73 -8.15
C MET A 21 -1.11 -5.76 -7.06
N ALA A 22 -0.10 -4.94 -7.36
CA ALA A 22 0.39 -3.92 -6.45
C ALA A 22 -0.68 -2.84 -6.17
N PRO A 23 -0.65 -2.16 -5.01
CA PRO A 23 -1.57 -1.07 -4.71
C PRO A 23 -1.28 0.14 -5.61
N LEU A 24 -2.32 0.66 -6.25
CA LEU A 24 -2.22 1.72 -7.24
C LEU A 24 -3.34 2.74 -7.05
N THR A 25 -3.01 3.96 -6.67
CA THR A 25 -3.96 5.08 -6.58
C THR A 25 -4.49 5.44 -7.97
N ARG A 26 -5.83 5.46 -8.15
CA ARG A 26 -6.47 5.70 -9.42
C ARG A 26 -7.44 6.89 -9.43
N CYS A 27 -7.78 7.46 -8.27
CA CYS A 27 -8.58 8.68 -8.13
C CYS A 27 -9.96 8.62 -8.81
N ARG A 28 -10.74 7.57 -8.58
CA ARG A 28 -12.07 7.37 -9.22
C ARG A 28 -13.21 7.10 -8.24
N ALA A 29 -13.00 7.31 -6.94
CA ALA A 29 -14.09 7.25 -5.97
C ALA A 29 -15.07 8.43 -6.17
N ASP A 30 -16.34 8.20 -5.83
CA ASP A 30 -17.37 9.21 -5.87
C ASP A 30 -17.25 10.24 -4.72
N ALA A 31 -18.14 11.21 -4.72
CA ALA A 31 -18.27 12.19 -3.63
C ALA A 31 -18.35 11.47 -2.27
N GLY A 32 -17.74 12.05 -1.24
CA GLY A 32 -17.60 11.39 0.05
C GLY A 32 -16.58 10.25 0.07
N ARG A 33 -15.78 10.11 -0.99
CA ARG A 33 -14.74 9.08 -1.14
C ARG A 33 -15.32 7.65 -1.11
N VAL A 34 -16.50 7.50 -1.69
CA VAL A 34 -17.26 6.25 -1.74
C VAL A 34 -16.85 5.45 -2.97
N PRO A 35 -16.40 4.19 -2.82
CA PRO A 35 -16.18 3.31 -3.95
C PRO A 35 -17.45 3.07 -4.76
N ASN A 36 -17.31 2.99 -6.08
CA ASN A 36 -18.41 2.93 -7.03
C ASN A 36 -18.37 1.70 -7.95
N ALA A 37 -19.35 1.59 -8.84
CA ALA A 37 -19.45 0.47 -9.79
C ALA A 37 -18.28 0.41 -10.78
N LEU A 38 -17.72 1.57 -11.18
CA LEU A 38 -16.57 1.62 -12.06
C LEU A 38 -15.32 1.02 -11.40
N MET A 39 -15.13 1.27 -10.10
CA MET A 39 -14.06 0.65 -9.32
C MET A 39 -14.27 -0.88 -9.19
N ALA A 40 -15.52 -1.32 -9.00
CA ALA A 40 -15.83 -2.75 -8.96
C ALA A 40 -15.45 -3.43 -10.28
N GLU A 41 -15.81 -2.85 -11.41
CA GLU A 41 -15.45 -3.37 -12.74
C GLU A 41 -13.93 -3.45 -12.94
N TYR A 42 -13.20 -2.39 -12.56
CA TYR A 42 -11.74 -2.33 -12.63
C TYR A 42 -11.07 -3.50 -11.89
N TYR A 43 -11.49 -3.75 -10.67
CA TYR A 43 -10.92 -4.83 -9.87
C TYR A 43 -11.37 -6.22 -10.35
N VAL A 44 -12.61 -6.38 -10.80
CA VAL A 44 -13.12 -7.65 -11.37
C VAL A 44 -12.31 -8.05 -12.61
N GLN A 45 -12.01 -7.12 -13.51
CA GLN A 45 -11.16 -7.39 -14.67
C GLN A 45 -9.80 -7.98 -14.29
N ARG A 46 -9.31 -7.67 -13.08
CA ARG A 46 -7.99 -8.11 -12.56
C ARG A 46 -8.08 -9.26 -11.56
N ALA A 47 -9.25 -9.91 -11.44
CA ALA A 47 -9.47 -11.02 -10.51
C ALA A 47 -8.62 -12.27 -10.80
N SER A 48 -7.93 -12.33 -11.95
CA SER A 48 -6.97 -13.38 -12.27
C SER A 48 -5.66 -13.30 -11.49
N ALA A 49 -5.33 -12.16 -10.86
CA ALA A 49 -4.22 -12.05 -9.91
C ALA A 49 -4.35 -13.08 -8.78
N GLY A 50 -3.24 -13.51 -8.21
CA GLY A 50 -3.22 -14.32 -7.00
C GLY A 50 -3.85 -13.56 -5.82
N LEU A 51 -3.44 -12.32 -5.64
CA LEU A 51 -4.00 -11.38 -4.69
C LEU A 51 -4.03 -9.97 -5.30
N ILE A 52 -5.09 -9.24 -5.05
CA ILE A 52 -5.18 -7.81 -5.33
C ILE A 52 -4.88 -7.06 -4.02
N LEU A 53 -3.88 -6.18 -4.04
CA LEU A 53 -3.75 -5.12 -3.04
C LEU A 53 -4.50 -3.91 -3.58
N SER A 54 -5.51 -3.44 -2.87
CA SER A 54 -6.34 -2.32 -3.34
C SER A 54 -5.53 -1.04 -3.45
N GLU A 55 -6.06 -0.05 -4.15
CA GLU A 55 -5.55 1.31 -4.02
C GLU A 55 -5.56 1.77 -2.56
N ALA A 56 -4.59 2.64 -2.21
CA ALA A 56 -4.46 3.20 -0.88
C ALA A 56 -5.75 3.92 -0.47
N THR A 57 -6.28 3.55 0.69
CA THR A 57 -7.60 3.92 1.19
C THR A 57 -7.46 4.60 2.53
N SER A 58 -7.84 5.88 2.61
CA SER A 58 -7.66 6.68 3.82
C SER A 58 -8.51 6.16 4.99
N VAL A 59 -7.90 6.06 6.17
CA VAL A 59 -8.57 5.62 7.41
C VAL A 59 -9.30 6.74 8.14
N THR A 60 -9.04 8.00 7.79
CA THR A 60 -9.63 9.19 8.40
C THR A 60 -9.62 10.36 7.39
N PRO A 61 -10.51 11.36 7.52
CA PRO A 61 -10.47 12.57 6.67
C PRO A 61 -9.11 13.28 6.69
N MET A 62 -8.42 13.33 7.84
CA MET A 62 -7.08 13.93 7.96
C MET A 62 -6.00 13.12 7.21
N GLY A 63 -6.27 11.87 6.87
CA GLY A 63 -5.37 11.00 6.10
C GLY A 63 -5.42 11.22 4.59
N VAL A 64 -6.18 12.18 4.09
CA VAL A 64 -6.39 12.44 2.66
C VAL A 64 -5.34 13.38 2.09
N GLY A 65 -4.80 13.10 0.89
CA GLY A 65 -3.85 13.96 0.19
C GLY A 65 -3.98 13.95 -1.33
N TYR A 66 -5.00 13.27 -1.86
CA TYR A 66 -5.24 13.18 -3.30
C TYR A 66 -6.73 13.33 -3.61
N PRO A 67 -7.11 13.83 -4.81
CA PRO A 67 -8.51 13.92 -5.20
C PRO A 67 -9.10 12.51 -5.40
N ASP A 68 -10.36 12.36 -5.10
CA ASP A 68 -11.19 11.19 -5.45
C ASP A 68 -10.56 9.82 -5.10
N THR A 69 -9.71 9.77 -4.06
CA THR A 69 -9.25 8.50 -3.46
C THR A 69 -10.29 7.97 -2.48
N PRO A 70 -10.47 6.65 -2.37
CA PRO A 70 -11.46 6.09 -1.48
C PRO A 70 -11.09 6.24 0.00
N GLY A 71 -12.10 6.15 0.86
CA GLY A 71 -11.97 6.08 2.31
C GLY A 71 -12.55 4.80 2.89
N ILE A 72 -12.35 4.59 4.19
CA ILE A 72 -12.86 3.43 4.94
C ILE A 72 -13.34 3.81 6.35
N TRP A 73 -13.65 5.07 6.62
CA TRP A 73 -14.08 5.56 7.94
C TRP A 73 -15.59 5.77 8.08
N SER A 74 -16.37 5.61 7.01
CA SER A 74 -17.84 5.83 7.03
C SER A 74 -18.62 4.63 6.55
N ASN A 75 -19.88 4.54 6.98
CA ASN A 75 -20.81 3.48 6.54
C ASN A 75 -21.05 3.48 5.02
N ASP A 76 -21.06 4.65 4.37
CA ASP A 76 -21.23 4.75 2.92
C ASP A 76 -20.03 4.15 2.19
N GLN A 77 -18.82 4.42 2.68
CA GLN A 77 -17.59 3.85 2.15
C GLN A 77 -17.55 2.32 2.35
N VAL A 78 -17.97 1.82 3.51
CA VAL A 78 -18.09 0.38 3.79
C VAL A 78 -19.08 -0.26 2.80
N ARG A 79 -20.23 0.35 2.55
CA ARG A 79 -21.21 -0.16 1.56
C ARG A 79 -20.63 -0.16 0.15
N GLY A 80 -19.94 0.92 -0.24
CA GLY A 80 -19.27 1.00 -1.55
C GLY A 80 -18.26 -0.12 -1.73
N TRP A 81 -17.37 -0.29 -0.77
CA TRP A 81 -16.38 -1.37 -0.78
C TRP A 81 -17.00 -2.77 -0.75
N SER A 82 -18.12 -2.97 -0.02
CA SER A 82 -18.84 -4.25 0.01
C SER A 82 -19.34 -4.67 -1.38
N ASN A 83 -19.73 -3.73 -2.24
CA ASN A 83 -20.10 -4.03 -3.62
C ASN A 83 -18.88 -4.45 -4.45
N VAL A 84 -17.73 -3.81 -4.23
CA VAL A 84 -16.46 -4.14 -4.90
C VAL A 84 -16.00 -5.54 -4.50
N THR A 85 -15.93 -5.85 -3.20
CA THR A 85 -15.46 -7.16 -2.71
C THR A 85 -16.36 -8.30 -3.16
N LYS A 86 -17.69 -8.13 -3.11
CA LYS A 86 -18.65 -9.12 -3.61
C LYS A 86 -18.44 -9.41 -5.10
N ALA A 87 -18.21 -8.38 -5.91
CA ALA A 87 -17.99 -8.55 -7.34
C ALA A 87 -16.68 -9.30 -7.61
N ILE A 88 -15.59 -8.97 -6.90
CA ILE A 88 -14.30 -9.65 -7.01
C ILE A 88 -14.41 -11.12 -6.59
N HIS A 89 -15.06 -11.41 -5.46
CA HIS A 89 -15.27 -12.78 -5.00
C HIS A 89 -16.12 -13.58 -5.98
N GLY A 90 -17.15 -12.95 -6.57
CA GLY A 90 -17.95 -13.56 -7.64
C GLY A 90 -17.12 -13.95 -8.88
N ALA A 91 -16.02 -13.26 -9.14
CA ALA A 91 -15.05 -13.57 -10.19
C ALA A 91 -13.90 -14.50 -9.72
N GLY A 92 -13.95 -15.01 -8.49
CA GLY A 92 -12.93 -15.91 -7.92
C GLY A 92 -11.61 -15.22 -7.57
N GLY A 93 -11.63 -13.89 -7.40
CA GLY A 93 -10.49 -13.10 -6.94
C GLY A 93 -10.39 -13.01 -5.41
N LYS A 94 -9.25 -12.53 -4.92
CA LYS A 94 -8.99 -12.19 -3.51
C LYS A 94 -8.44 -10.79 -3.43
N ILE A 95 -8.83 -10.03 -2.39
CA ILE A 95 -8.44 -8.64 -2.23
C ILE A 95 -8.18 -8.27 -0.78
N PHE A 96 -7.03 -7.61 -0.53
CA PHE A 96 -6.72 -6.92 0.72
C PHE A 96 -6.90 -5.42 0.54
N LEU A 97 -7.41 -4.75 1.59
CA LEU A 97 -7.51 -3.29 1.61
C LEU A 97 -6.19 -2.68 2.10
N GLN A 98 -5.59 -1.77 1.32
CA GLN A 98 -4.45 -1.01 1.80
C GLN A 98 -4.92 0.18 2.65
N LEU A 99 -4.67 0.13 3.96
CA LEU A 99 -4.99 1.17 4.93
C LEU A 99 -3.94 2.28 4.91
N TRP A 100 -4.37 3.53 4.83
CA TRP A 100 -3.52 4.65 4.49
C TRP A 100 -3.80 5.92 5.29
N HIS A 101 -2.75 6.68 5.56
CA HIS A 101 -2.76 8.06 6.03
C HIS A 101 -1.55 8.79 5.43
N VAL A 102 -1.79 9.84 4.66
CA VAL A 102 -0.71 10.49 3.90
C VAL A 102 0.26 11.30 4.75
N GLY A 103 -0.09 11.66 5.98
CA GLY A 103 0.72 12.52 6.82
C GLY A 103 0.92 13.89 6.18
N ARG A 104 2.18 14.35 6.11
CA ARG A 104 2.56 15.65 5.56
C ARG A 104 2.34 15.79 4.03
N ILE A 105 2.06 14.69 3.33
CA ILE A 105 1.86 14.71 1.88
C ILE A 105 0.40 15.04 1.56
N SER A 106 0.00 16.23 1.96
CA SER A 106 -1.35 16.77 1.77
C SER A 106 -1.33 18.30 1.65
N HIS A 107 -2.52 18.86 1.51
CA HIS A 107 -2.74 20.30 1.38
C HIS A 107 -4.06 20.71 2.07
N PRO A 108 -4.19 21.92 2.62
CA PRO A 108 -5.42 22.40 3.24
C PRO A 108 -6.68 22.27 2.39
N SER A 109 -6.55 22.32 1.05
CA SER A 109 -7.69 22.10 0.13
C SER A 109 -8.30 20.69 0.21
N TYR A 110 -7.57 19.70 0.72
CA TYR A 110 -8.07 18.34 0.97
C TYR A 110 -8.57 18.15 2.41
N LEU A 111 -8.18 19.06 3.32
CA LEU A 111 -8.34 18.92 4.77
C LEU A 111 -9.27 20.00 5.36
N ASN A 112 -10.21 20.51 4.56
CA ASN A 112 -11.16 21.55 4.97
C ASN A 112 -10.48 22.83 5.54
N GLY A 113 -9.30 23.16 5.04
CA GLY A 113 -8.51 24.32 5.48
C GLY A 113 -7.50 24.03 6.59
N GLU A 114 -7.50 22.83 7.17
CA GLU A 114 -6.54 22.45 8.21
C GLU A 114 -5.16 22.10 7.62
N LEU A 115 -4.11 22.27 8.43
CA LEU A 115 -2.77 21.84 8.07
C LEU A 115 -2.65 20.31 8.14
N PRO A 116 -1.88 19.68 7.22
CA PRO A 116 -1.55 18.27 7.35
C PRO A 116 -0.74 18.00 8.63
N VAL A 117 -0.77 16.77 9.10
CA VAL A 117 -0.06 16.34 10.31
C VAL A 117 1.14 15.45 9.96
N ALA A 118 2.15 15.45 10.84
CA ALA A 118 3.37 14.66 10.67
C ALA A 118 4.02 14.38 12.03
N PRO A 119 5.06 13.53 12.12
CA PRO A 119 5.83 13.38 13.35
C PRO A 119 6.49 14.69 13.80
N SER A 120 6.95 15.50 12.83
CA SER A 120 7.65 16.78 13.07
C SER A 120 7.24 17.81 12.01
N ALA A 121 7.32 19.10 12.33
CA ALA A 121 6.95 20.21 11.44
C ALA A 121 8.02 20.46 10.36
N ILE A 122 8.25 19.45 9.51
CA ILE A 122 9.22 19.49 8.42
C ILE A 122 8.49 19.50 7.07
N GLN A 123 8.57 20.63 6.37
CA GLN A 123 7.97 20.79 5.04
C GLN A 123 8.66 19.89 4.02
N PRO A 124 7.93 19.03 3.28
CA PRO A 124 8.51 18.26 2.19
C PRO A 124 8.82 19.16 0.99
N LYS A 125 9.88 18.84 0.25
CA LYS A 125 10.19 19.51 -1.01
C LYS A 125 9.22 19.09 -2.11
N GLY A 126 9.03 19.96 -3.10
CA GLY A 126 8.18 19.71 -4.27
C GLY A 126 6.79 20.28 -4.13
N HIS A 127 5.89 19.78 -4.97
CA HIS A 127 4.54 20.32 -5.11
C HIS A 127 3.49 19.25 -4.82
N VAL A 128 2.34 19.71 -4.33
CA VAL A 128 1.19 18.84 -4.04
C VAL A 128 0.69 18.19 -5.32
N SER A 129 0.63 16.89 -5.33
CA SER A 129 0.14 16.13 -6.46
C SER A 129 -1.31 16.49 -6.79
N LEU A 130 -1.59 16.68 -8.09
CA LEU A 130 -2.94 16.87 -8.63
C LEU A 130 -3.69 18.12 -8.15
N VAL A 131 -3.05 19.03 -7.41
CA VAL A 131 -3.62 20.37 -7.11
C VAL A 131 -3.31 21.33 -8.26
N ARG A 132 -4.31 22.09 -8.68
CA ARG A 132 -4.17 23.11 -9.75
C ARG A 132 -4.88 24.40 -9.34
N PRO A 133 -4.27 25.57 -9.46
CA PRO A 133 -2.89 25.78 -9.87
C PRO A 133 -1.90 25.04 -8.97
N LEU A 134 -0.68 24.79 -9.47
CA LEU A 134 0.37 24.09 -8.75
C LEU A 134 0.65 24.78 -7.39
N ALA A 135 0.66 24.00 -6.32
CA ALA A 135 0.87 24.51 -4.97
C ALA A 135 2.02 23.75 -4.30
N ASP A 136 2.82 24.46 -3.52
CA ASP A 136 3.84 23.85 -2.67
C ASP A 136 3.19 23.11 -1.51
N TYR A 137 3.88 22.11 -0.99
CA TYR A 137 3.45 21.51 0.28
C TYR A 137 3.56 22.53 1.41
N PRO A 138 2.56 22.64 2.30
CA PRO A 138 2.69 23.44 3.50
C PRO A 138 3.63 22.78 4.51
N THR A 139 4.17 23.55 5.44
CA THR A 139 4.77 22.99 6.65
C THR A 139 3.68 22.31 7.46
N PRO A 140 3.79 20.98 7.74
CA PRO A 140 2.78 20.28 8.51
C PRO A 140 2.81 20.69 9.99
N ARG A 141 1.72 20.42 10.70
CA ARG A 141 1.69 20.48 12.15
C ARG A 141 2.26 19.16 12.73
N ALA A 142 3.16 19.27 13.70
CA ALA A 142 3.57 18.07 14.45
C ALA A 142 2.39 17.53 15.26
N LEU A 143 2.20 16.20 15.24
CA LEU A 143 1.23 15.54 16.10
C LEU A 143 1.66 15.63 17.58
N GLU A 144 0.73 15.99 18.44
CA GLU A 144 0.92 15.84 19.89
C GLU A 144 0.94 14.33 20.25
N THR A 145 1.67 13.97 21.29
CA THR A 145 1.77 12.56 21.71
C THR A 145 0.41 11.95 22.03
N ALA A 146 -0.50 12.73 22.59
CA ALA A 146 -1.86 12.29 22.90
C ALA A 146 -2.71 11.99 21.65
N GLU A 147 -2.44 12.67 20.52
CA GLU A 147 -3.17 12.44 19.24
C GLU A 147 -2.76 11.13 18.54
N ILE A 148 -1.62 10.54 18.92
CA ILE A 148 -1.14 9.30 18.30
C ILE A 148 -2.09 8.13 18.59
N ALA A 149 -2.71 8.11 19.75
CA ALA A 149 -3.73 7.12 20.08
C ALA A 149 -4.94 7.19 19.12
N ASP A 150 -5.35 8.38 18.70
CA ASP A 150 -6.44 8.57 17.74
C ASP A 150 -6.05 8.06 16.33
N ILE A 151 -4.78 8.19 15.96
CA ILE A 151 -4.26 7.61 14.71
C ILE A 151 -4.34 6.07 14.75
N ILE A 152 -3.88 5.46 15.84
CA ILE A 152 -3.94 3.99 16.00
C ILE A 152 -5.40 3.52 15.95
N ASP A 153 -6.30 4.23 16.65
CA ASP A 153 -7.73 3.91 16.65
C ASP A 153 -8.35 4.05 15.24
N ALA A 154 -7.97 5.07 14.47
CA ALA A 154 -8.44 5.23 13.10
C ALA A 154 -8.04 4.05 12.20
N TYR A 155 -6.83 3.50 12.36
CA TYR A 155 -6.42 2.28 11.65
C TYR A 155 -7.17 1.04 12.14
N ARG A 156 -7.42 0.92 13.46
CA ARG A 156 -8.24 -0.17 14.01
C ARG A 156 -9.66 -0.14 13.44
N VAL A 157 -10.31 1.02 13.47
CA VAL A 157 -11.65 1.21 12.88
C VAL A 157 -11.65 0.95 11.38
N GLY A 158 -10.62 1.41 10.66
CA GLY A 158 -10.43 1.11 9.25
C GLY A 158 -10.32 -0.40 8.98
N ALA A 159 -9.61 -1.14 9.83
CA ALA A 159 -9.48 -2.60 9.74
C ALA A 159 -10.82 -3.31 10.03
N GLU A 160 -11.60 -2.86 11.02
CA GLU A 160 -12.95 -3.35 11.32
C GLU A 160 -13.91 -3.11 10.13
N ASN A 161 -13.89 -1.91 9.58
CA ASN A 161 -14.69 -1.53 8.43
C ASN A 161 -14.32 -2.33 7.18
N ALA A 162 -13.02 -2.59 6.96
CA ALA A 162 -12.56 -3.47 5.88
C ALA A 162 -13.12 -4.89 6.04
N LYS A 163 -13.15 -5.42 7.26
CA LYS A 163 -13.74 -6.73 7.57
C LYS A 163 -15.25 -6.74 7.32
N ALA A 164 -15.95 -5.70 7.75
CA ALA A 164 -17.38 -5.52 7.48
C ALA A 164 -17.69 -5.36 5.98
N ALA A 165 -16.79 -4.72 5.22
CA ALA A 165 -16.90 -4.60 3.77
C ALA A 165 -16.57 -5.91 3.01
N GLY A 166 -16.12 -6.97 3.68
CA GLY A 166 -15.90 -8.29 3.10
C GLY A 166 -14.56 -8.48 2.41
N PHE A 167 -13.51 -7.71 2.75
CA PHE A 167 -12.15 -7.97 2.29
C PHE A 167 -11.62 -9.30 2.83
N ASP A 168 -10.56 -9.84 2.23
CA ASP A 168 -9.87 -11.06 2.68
C ASP A 168 -8.81 -10.78 3.75
N GLY A 169 -8.41 -9.53 3.93
CA GLY A 169 -7.42 -9.04 4.89
C GLY A 169 -7.10 -7.56 4.64
N VAL A 170 -6.08 -7.06 5.33
CA VAL A 170 -5.61 -5.68 5.20
C VAL A 170 -4.10 -5.61 5.00
N GLU A 171 -3.64 -4.57 4.31
CA GLU A 171 -2.24 -4.19 4.20
C GLU A 171 -2.03 -2.82 4.83
N ILE A 172 -1.06 -2.69 5.72
CA ILE A 172 -0.68 -1.42 6.33
C ILE A 172 0.30 -0.69 5.42
N HIS A 173 -0.03 0.52 5.00
CA HIS A 173 0.82 1.34 4.15
C HIS A 173 1.91 2.05 4.95
N GLY A 174 3.04 1.38 5.17
CA GLY A 174 4.24 1.90 5.84
C GLY A 174 5.34 2.31 4.88
N ALA A 175 5.01 2.93 3.74
CA ALA A 175 5.91 3.14 2.61
C ALA A 175 5.75 4.52 1.97
N ASN A 176 6.61 4.82 0.99
CA ASN A 176 6.49 5.93 0.04
C ASN A 176 6.43 7.33 0.66
N GLY A 177 6.92 7.51 1.88
CA GLY A 177 6.96 8.81 2.55
C GLY A 177 5.63 9.27 3.13
N TYR A 178 4.69 8.36 3.39
CA TYR A 178 3.43 8.66 4.08
C TYR A 178 3.57 8.54 5.60
N LEU A 179 2.51 8.73 6.37
CA LEU A 179 2.59 8.98 7.81
C LEU A 179 3.46 7.98 8.58
N LEU A 180 3.23 6.68 8.40
CA LEU A 180 3.95 5.65 9.15
C LEU A 180 5.44 5.59 8.77
N ASP A 181 5.74 5.80 7.49
CA ASP A 181 7.11 5.92 6.98
C ASP A 181 7.79 7.21 7.46
N GLN A 182 7.02 8.32 7.57
CA GLN A 182 7.50 9.59 8.15
C GLN A 182 7.91 9.43 9.63
N PHE A 183 7.19 8.62 10.40
CA PHE A 183 7.59 8.29 11.78
C PHE A 183 8.84 7.42 11.83
N LEU A 184 8.97 6.48 10.90
CA LEU A 184 10.06 5.49 10.88
C LEU A 184 11.41 6.12 10.50
N GLN A 185 11.44 6.96 9.45
CA GLN A 185 12.72 7.42 8.90
C GLN A 185 13.26 8.66 9.62
N SER A 186 14.59 8.68 9.84
CA SER A 186 15.28 9.68 10.65
C SER A 186 15.20 11.12 10.09
N SER A 187 15.14 11.27 8.75
CA SER A 187 15.08 12.61 8.12
C SER A 187 13.77 13.36 8.41
N THR A 188 12.71 12.67 8.76
CA THR A 188 11.36 13.23 8.92
C THR A 188 10.85 13.20 10.35
N ASN A 189 11.50 12.42 11.23
CA ASN A 189 11.12 12.29 12.63
C ASN A 189 12.20 12.86 13.56
N GLN A 190 11.98 14.07 14.06
CA GLN A 190 12.84 14.76 15.03
C GLN A 190 12.20 14.84 16.42
N ARG A 191 11.26 13.93 16.74
CA ARG A 191 10.61 13.86 18.05
C ARG A 191 11.60 13.41 19.12
N THR A 192 11.34 13.87 20.37
CA THR A 192 12.11 13.52 21.55
C THR A 192 11.31 12.70 22.58
N ASP A 193 10.08 12.35 22.24
CA ASP A 193 9.20 11.51 23.05
C ASP A 193 9.33 10.01 22.67
N ASN A 194 8.42 9.17 23.16
CA ASN A 194 8.40 7.74 22.92
C ASN A 194 8.15 7.33 21.44
N TYR A 195 7.92 8.28 20.53
CA TYR A 195 7.70 8.06 19.10
C TYR A 195 8.83 8.63 18.23
N GLY A 196 9.97 9.03 18.83
CA GLY A 196 11.12 9.56 18.13
C GLY A 196 12.45 9.27 18.83
N GLY A 197 13.55 9.72 18.21
CA GLY A 197 14.91 9.45 18.68
C GLY A 197 15.38 8.05 18.33
N SER A 198 15.28 7.07 19.23
CA SER A 198 15.77 5.72 18.99
C SER A 198 14.99 5.02 17.89
N LEU A 199 15.61 3.99 17.30
CA LEU A 199 14.99 3.19 16.25
C LEU A 199 13.69 2.52 16.72
N GLU A 200 13.68 2.00 17.95
CA GLU A 200 12.50 1.38 18.57
C GLU A 200 11.34 2.38 18.66
N ASN A 201 11.65 3.61 19.07
CA ASN A 201 10.64 4.66 19.17
C ASN A 201 10.11 5.11 17.80
N ARG A 202 10.99 5.26 16.80
CA ARG A 202 10.57 5.61 15.45
C ARG A 202 9.71 4.53 14.78
N ALA A 203 9.99 3.27 15.04
CA ALA A 203 9.21 2.13 14.53
C ALA A 203 7.89 1.91 15.28
N ARG A 204 7.74 2.48 16.48
CA ARG A 204 6.63 2.21 17.41
C ARG A 204 5.27 2.38 16.77
N LEU A 205 5.00 3.50 16.10
CA LEU A 205 3.68 3.76 15.51
C LEU A 205 3.31 2.72 14.44
N LEU A 206 4.24 2.36 13.55
CA LEU A 206 3.99 1.33 12.54
C LEU A 206 3.65 -0.02 13.20
N LEU A 207 4.35 -0.38 14.26
CA LEU A 207 4.15 -1.65 14.97
C LEU A 207 2.83 -1.66 15.75
N GLU A 208 2.48 -0.57 16.44
CA GLU A 208 1.21 -0.44 17.17
C GLU A 208 -0.01 -0.44 16.23
N VAL A 209 0.08 0.23 15.09
CA VAL A 209 -0.94 0.17 14.04
C VAL A 209 -1.09 -1.26 13.49
N THR A 210 0.03 -1.96 13.31
CA THR A 210 0.01 -3.36 12.87
C THR A 210 -0.63 -4.25 13.93
N ASP A 211 -0.31 -4.06 15.21
CA ASP A 211 -0.91 -4.80 16.33
C ASP A 211 -2.43 -4.56 16.40
N ALA A 212 -2.89 -3.31 16.23
CA ALA A 212 -4.32 -3.00 16.18
C ALA A 212 -5.05 -3.69 15.01
N ALA A 213 -4.41 -3.81 13.84
CA ALA A 213 -4.97 -4.57 12.73
C ALA A 213 -4.98 -6.09 13.01
N ILE A 214 -3.96 -6.62 13.68
CA ILE A 214 -3.88 -8.03 14.10
C ILE A 214 -4.99 -8.38 15.10
N GLU A 215 -5.31 -7.51 16.04
CA GLU A 215 -6.44 -7.70 16.96
C GLU A 215 -7.78 -7.90 16.23
N VAL A 216 -7.99 -7.22 15.11
CA VAL A 216 -9.20 -7.34 14.30
C VAL A 216 -9.20 -8.58 13.41
N TRP A 217 -8.07 -8.89 12.76
CA TRP A 217 -8.00 -9.84 11.65
C TRP A 217 -7.30 -11.16 11.99
N GLY A 218 -6.49 -11.20 13.04
CA GLY A 218 -5.45 -12.21 13.21
C GLY A 218 -4.23 -11.94 12.30
N ALA A 219 -3.04 -12.31 12.77
CA ALA A 219 -1.79 -12.01 12.09
C ALA A 219 -1.72 -12.55 10.64
N GLY A 220 -2.29 -13.73 10.40
CA GLY A 220 -2.29 -14.38 9.08
C GLY A 220 -3.09 -13.65 7.98
N ARG A 221 -3.75 -12.52 8.30
CA ARG A 221 -4.53 -11.69 7.37
C ARG A 221 -4.10 -10.21 7.36
N VAL A 222 -2.93 -9.92 7.92
CA VAL A 222 -2.34 -8.57 7.92
C VAL A 222 -1.03 -8.60 7.16
N GLY A 223 -0.90 -7.74 6.14
CA GLY A 223 0.35 -7.46 5.45
C GLY A 223 0.86 -6.06 5.78
N VAL A 224 2.13 -5.81 5.53
CA VAL A 224 2.75 -4.48 5.65
C VAL A 224 3.51 -4.15 4.38
N HIS A 225 3.27 -2.94 3.83
CA HIS A 225 4.00 -2.40 2.69
C HIS A 225 5.13 -1.50 3.17
N LEU A 226 6.36 -1.77 2.71
CA LEU A 226 7.56 -0.98 2.99
C LEU A 226 8.20 -0.47 1.69
N ALA A 227 8.95 0.63 1.76
CA ALA A 227 9.68 1.18 0.62
C ALA A 227 11.06 1.70 1.05
N PRO A 228 12.03 0.81 1.32
CA PRO A 228 13.30 1.18 1.94
C PRO A 228 14.19 2.05 1.06
N ARG A 229 13.95 2.09 -0.25
CA ARG A 229 14.72 2.89 -1.22
C ARG A 229 13.85 3.82 -2.07
N ALA A 230 12.70 4.22 -1.55
CA ALA A 230 11.87 5.19 -2.23
C ALA A 230 12.37 6.61 -1.97
N ASP A 231 12.81 7.29 -3.02
CA ASP A 231 13.21 8.70 -2.97
C ASP A 231 11.99 9.64 -3.03
N SER A 232 10.78 9.08 -2.83
CA SER A 232 9.53 9.83 -2.90
C SER A 232 9.37 10.74 -1.69
N HIS A 233 8.82 11.93 -1.91
CA HIS A 233 8.37 12.83 -0.84
C HIS A 233 9.45 13.28 0.15
N ASP A 234 10.69 13.44 -0.34
CA ASP A 234 11.83 13.96 0.45
C ASP A 234 12.13 13.09 1.68
N MET A 235 12.08 11.78 1.50
CA MET A 235 12.38 10.79 2.52
C MET A 235 13.86 10.43 2.55
N GLY A 236 14.37 10.06 3.73
CA GLY A 236 15.73 9.58 3.90
C GLY A 236 15.97 9.02 5.30
N ASP A 237 16.79 8.01 5.41
CA ASP A 237 17.19 7.40 6.67
C ASP A 237 18.71 7.25 6.75
N GLU A 238 19.30 7.63 7.90
CA GLU A 238 20.75 7.58 8.11
C GLU A 238 21.30 6.14 8.08
N ASN A 239 20.48 5.18 8.51
CA ASN A 239 20.88 3.77 8.59
C ASN A 239 19.78 2.84 8.07
N ARG A 240 19.43 3.01 6.79
CA ARG A 240 18.32 2.35 6.11
C ARG A 240 18.28 0.82 6.33
N LEU A 241 19.41 0.14 6.17
CA LEU A 241 19.45 -1.31 6.34
C LEU A 241 19.09 -1.73 7.77
N GLU A 242 19.59 -1.04 8.78
CA GLU A 242 19.30 -1.31 10.18
C GLU A 242 17.83 -1.02 10.50
N THR A 243 17.32 0.15 10.07
CA THR A 243 15.95 0.60 10.31
C THR A 243 14.93 -0.39 9.74
N PHE A 244 15.03 -0.73 8.46
CA PHE A 244 14.07 -1.63 7.83
C PHE A 244 14.27 -3.09 8.24
N SER A 245 15.50 -3.54 8.56
CA SER A 245 15.73 -4.88 9.13
C SER A 245 15.16 -5.03 10.53
N TYR A 246 15.22 -3.97 11.36
CA TYR A 246 14.58 -3.97 12.66
C TYR A 246 13.06 -4.14 12.52
N VAL A 247 12.43 -3.32 11.68
CA VAL A 247 10.99 -3.42 11.40
C VAL A 247 10.62 -4.81 10.88
N ALA A 248 11.38 -5.34 9.91
CA ALA A 248 11.14 -6.68 9.37
C ALA A 248 11.19 -7.76 10.45
N ARG A 249 12.18 -7.73 11.36
CA ARG A 249 12.25 -8.68 12.50
C ARG A 249 11.06 -8.55 13.44
N GLU A 250 10.66 -7.32 13.78
CA GLU A 250 9.52 -7.09 14.68
C GLU A 250 8.19 -7.54 14.07
N LEU A 251 8.01 -7.36 12.76
CA LEU A 251 6.86 -7.90 12.02
C LEU A 251 6.91 -9.43 11.93
N GLY A 252 8.11 -10.02 11.79
CA GLY A 252 8.30 -11.47 11.82
C GLY A 252 7.91 -12.10 13.15
N LYS A 253 8.24 -11.47 14.28
CA LYS A 253 7.80 -11.91 15.62
C LYS A 253 6.28 -11.92 15.78
N ARG A 254 5.58 -11.03 15.09
CA ARG A 254 4.11 -10.93 15.06
C ARG A 254 3.46 -11.96 14.17
N GLY A 255 4.22 -12.59 13.27
CA GLY A 255 3.73 -13.63 12.37
C GLY A 255 2.73 -13.14 11.34
N ILE A 256 2.88 -11.90 10.86
CA ILE A 256 1.99 -11.34 9.84
C ILE A 256 2.06 -12.11 8.52
N ALA A 257 1.03 -11.97 7.68
CA ALA A 257 0.87 -12.73 6.44
C ALA A 257 2.01 -12.52 5.44
N PHE A 258 2.49 -11.27 5.30
CA PHE A 258 3.57 -10.91 4.40
C PHE A 258 4.13 -9.50 4.65
N ILE A 259 5.36 -9.29 4.20
CA ILE A 259 5.87 -7.95 3.86
C ILE A 259 5.85 -7.80 2.34
N CYS A 260 5.27 -6.71 1.83
CA CYS A 260 5.44 -6.27 0.44
C CYS A 260 6.44 -5.12 0.41
N SER A 261 7.54 -5.26 -0.32
CA SER A 261 8.58 -4.23 -0.35
C SER A 261 8.72 -3.62 -1.74
N ARG A 262 8.49 -2.31 -1.83
CA ARG A 262 8.72 -1.53 -3.03
C ARG A 262 10.19 -1.13 -3.11
N GLU A 263 10.93 -1.89 -3.87
CA GLU A 263 12.35 -1.67 -4.06
C GLU A 263 12.77 -2.10 -5.46
N LYS A 264 13.28 -1.15 -6.25
CA LYS A 264 13.88 -1.46 -7.55
C LYS A 264 15.10 -2.37 -7.37
N GLU A 265 15.19 -3.43 -8.16
CA GLU A 265 16.38 -4.27 -8.22
C GLU A 265 17.65 -3.46 -8.51
N GLY A 266 18.74 -3.77 -7.82
CA GLY A 266 20.03 -3.10 -7.94
C GLY A 266 21.06 -3.64 -6.95
N GLU A 267 22.34 -3.25 -7.12
CA GLU A 267 23.44 -3.69 -6.25
C GLU A 267 23.26 -3.28 -4.79
N ASP A 268 22.54 -2.17 -4.55
CA ASP A 268 22.23 -1.63 -3.23
C ASP A 268 20.86 -2.08 -2.71
N SER A 269 20.23 -3.07 -3.35
CA SER A 269 18.96 -3.66 -2.91
C SER A 269 19.14 -4.37 -1.57
N ILE A 270 18.22 -4.12 -0.64
CA ILE A 270 18.18 -4.76 0.69
C ILE A 270 17.02 -5.74 0.86
N GLY A 271 16.23 -5.95 -0.19
CA GLY A 271 15.06 -6.85 -0.17
C GLY A 271 15.38 -8.26 0.34
N PRO A 272 16.42 -8.94 -0.15
CA PRO A 272 16.81 -10.26 0.35
C PRO A 272 17.16 -10.28 1.85
N GLN A 273 17.83 -9.22 2.34
CA GLN A 273 18.12 -9.07 3.78
C GLN A 273 16.86 -8.85 4.60
N LEU A 274 15.90 -8.06 4.07
CA LEU A 274 14.59 -7.86 4.73
C LEU A 274 13.80 -9.16 4.78
N LYS A 275 13.77 -9.95 3.70
CA LYS A 275 13.16 -11.28 3.70
C LYS A 275 13.77 -12.18 4.77
N GLN A 276 15.08 -12.23 4.86
CA GLN A 276 15.78 -13.02 5.88
C GLN A 276 15.45 -12.54 7.30
N ALA A 277 15.44 -11.22 7.52
CA ALA A 277 15.13 -10.63 8.82
C ALA A 277 13.68 -10.87 9.24
N PHE A 278 12.76 -10.84 8.29
CA PHE A 278 11.33 -11.11 8.51
C PHE A 278 11.06 -12.60 8.82
N GLY A 279 11.69 -13.51 8.08
CA GLY A 279 11.52 -14.96 8.24
C GLY A 279 10.16 -15.50 7.80
N GLY A 280 9.31 -14.68 7.18
CA GLY A 280 7.99 -15.01 6.65
C GLY A 280 7.88 -14.75 5.13
N PRO A 281 6.66 -14.85 4.56
CA PRO A 281 6.45 -14.61 3.14
C PRO A 281 6.77 -13.18 2.73
N TYR A 282 7.56 -13.01 1.66
CA TYR A 282 8.02 -11.73 1.16
C TYR A 282 7.58 -11.52 -0.29
N ILE A 283 6.91 -10.40 -0.55
CA ILE A 283 6.45 -9.97 -1.88
C ILE A 283 7.40 -8.88 -2.37
N ALA A 284 8.15 -9.17 -3.45
CA ALA A 284 8.98 -8.17 -4.10
C ALA A 284 8.14 -7.29 -5.04
N ASN A 285 8.43 -6.00 -5.07
CA ASN A 285 7.72 -5.05 -5.93
C ASN A 285 8.67 -4.02 -6.52
N GLU A 286 8.36 -3.54 -7.69
CA GLU A 286 8.87 -2.51 -8.54
C GLU A 286 9.73 -3.01 -9.72
N ARG A 287 9.19 -2.77 -10.94
CA ARG A 287 9.83 -2.97 -12.25
C ARG A 287 10.22 -4.40 -12.59
N PHE A 288 9.64 -5.40 -11.96
CA PHE A 288 9.85 -6.79 -12.33
C PHE A 288 9.27 -7.10 -13.71
N THR A 289 10.01 -7.91 -14.47
CA THR A 289 9.54 -8.63 -15.64
C THR A 289 9.17 -10.07 -15.25
N LYS A 290 8.58 -10.85 -16.17
CA LYS A 290 8.35 -12.28 -15.96
C LYS A 290 9.64 -13.01 -15.59
N ASP A 291 10.72 -12.72 -16.33
CA ASP A 291 12.00 -13.42 -16.17
C ASP A 291 12.68 -13.07 -14.86
N SER A 292 12.77 -11.77 -14.53
CA SER A 292 13.37 -11.36 -13.26
C SER A 292 12.55 -11.82 -12.05
N ALA A 293 11.22 -11.84 -12.16
CA ALA A 293 10.36 -12.39 -11.13
C ALA A 293 10.60 -13.89 -10.90
N ASN A 294 10.66 -14.68 -11.96
CA ASN A 294 10.97 -16.11 -11.86
C ASN A 294 12.37 -16.37 -11.32
N ALA A 295 13.36 -15.56 -11.70
CA ALA A 295 14.73 -15.65 -11.16
C ALA A 295 14.74 -15.41 -9.65
N TRP A 296 14.08 -14.36 -9.17
CA TRP A 296 14.01 -14.05 -7.73
C TRP A 296 13.31 -15.15 -6.92
N LEU A 297 12.23 -15.74 -7.47
CA LEU A 297 11.57 -16.89 -6.84
C LEU A 297 12.48 -18.12 -6.80
N ALA A 298 13.18 -18.42 -7.90
CA ALA A 298 14.08 -19.56 -7.99
C ALA A 298 15.28 -19.45 -7.05
N GLU A 299 15.80 -18.23 -6.83
CA GLU A 299 16.90 -17.92 -5.93
C GLU A 299 16.44 -17.76 -4.47
N GLY A 300 15.15 -17.85 -4.18
CA GLY A 300 14.60 -17.68 -2.83
C GLY A 300 14.64 -16.24 -2.31
N LYS A 301 14.85 -15.25 -3.18
CA LYS A 301 14.87 -13.82 -2.83
C LYS A 301 13.48 -13.24 -2.56
N ALA A 302 12.44 -13.85 -3.13
CA ALA A 302 11.04 -13.52 -2.89
C ALA A 302 10.18 -14.78 -2.89
N ASP A 303 8.95 -14.67 -2.38
CA ASP A 303 7.94 -15.74 -2.38
C ASP A 303 6.81 -15.45 -3.39
N ALA A 304 6.55 -14.19 -3.67
CA ALA A 304 5.65 -13.69 -4.69
C ALA A 304 6.16 -12.35 -5.24
N VAL A 305 5.61 -11.90 -6.37
CA VAL A 305 6.00 -10.63 -6.99
C VAL A 305 4.78 -9.79 -7.30
N ALA A 306 4.83 -8.50 -6.93
CA ALA A 306 3.78 -7.54 -7.20
C ALA A 306 4.10 -6.69 -8.43
N PHE A 307 3.10 -6.56 -9.31
CA PHE A 307 3.16 -5.78 -10.54
C PHE A 307 2.21 -4.58 -10.45
N GLY A 308 2.73 -3.39 -10.69
CA GLY A 308 1.96 -2.14 -10.68
C GLY A 308 1.47 -1.75 -12.08
N VAL A 309 2.22 -0.89 -12.77
CA VAL A 309 1.87 -0.38 -14.11
C VAL A 309 1.47 -1.47 -15.11
N PRO A 310 2.11 -2.66 -15.13
CA PRO A 310 1.65 -3.75 -15.99
C PRO A 310 0.19 -4.15 -15.75
N PHE A 311 -0.31 -4.16 -14.50
CA PHE A 311 -1.72 -4.43 -14.21
C PHE A 311 -2.66 -3.28 -14.57
N ILE A 312 -2.18 -2.04 -14.63
CA ILE A 312 -3.01 -0.94 -15.14
C ILE A 312 -3.41 -1.23 -16.59
N ALA A 313 -2.43 -1.51 -17.44
CA ALA A 313 -2.62 -1.65 -18.87
C ALA A 313 -3.07 -3.05 -19.32
N ASN A 314 -2.93 -4.07 -18.46
CA ASN A 314 -3.25 -5.46 -18.79
C ASN A 314 -4.15 -6.07 -17.72
N PRO A 315 -5.48 -5.99 -17.88
CA PRO A 315 -6.42 -6.62 -16.94
C PRO A 315 -6.18 -8.12 -16.77
N ASP A 316 -5.78 -8.78 -17.84
CA ASP A 316 -5.47 -10.21 -17.96
C ASP A 316 -3.97 -10.54 -17.82
N LEU A 317 -3.20 -9.71 -17.11
CA LEU A 317 -1.74 -9.83 -16.99
C LEU A 317 -1.23 -11.26 -16.72
N PRO A 318 -1.80 -12.06 -15.79
CA PRO A 318 -1.35 -13.44 -15.57
C PRO A 318 -1.46 -14.32 -16.81
N ALA A 319 -2.52 -14.15 -17.61
CA ALA A 319 -2.71 -14.91 -18.85
C ALA A 319 -1.68 -14.48 -19.93
N ARG A 320 -1.46 -13.18 -20.10
CA ARG A 320 -0.43 -12.65 -21.03
C ARG A 320 0.97 -13.14 -20.66
N LEU A 321 1.35 -13.04 -19.38
CA LEU A 321 2.64 -13.53 -18.90
C LEU A 321 2.79 -15.04 -19.12
N LYS A 322 1.72 -15.81 -18.96
CA LYS A 322 1.74 -17.27 -19.19
C LYS A 322 1.92 -17.63 -20.66
N ALA A 323 1.29 -16.87 -21.55
CA ALA A 323 1.31 -17.09 -23.00
C ALA A 323 2.50 -16.41 -23.71
N ASP A 324 3.36 -15.68 -22.99
CA ASP A 324 4.38 -14.81 -23.55
C ASP A 324 3.81 -13.79 -24.59
N ALA A 325 2.57 -13.35 -24.35
CA ALA A 325 1.87 -12.43 -25.21
C ALA A 325 2.36 -10.97 -25.01
N PRO A 326 2.28 -10.12 -26.03
CA PRO A 326 2.60 -8.70 -25.91
C PRO A 326 1.76 -8.02 -24.83
N LEU A 327 2.38 -7.13 -24.05
CA LEU A 327 1.68 -6.27 -23.10
C LEU A 327 1.16 -5.01 -23.80
N ASN A 328 -0.01 -4.53 -23.35
CA ASN A 328 -0.54 -3.25 -23.80
C ASN A 328 0.34 -2.11 -23.30
N GLU A 329 0.46 -1.05 -24.10
CA GLU A 329 1.12 0.18 -23.69
C GLU A 329 0.29 0.92 -22.62
N PRO A 330 0.91 1.34 -21.51
CA PRO A 330 0.22 2.14 -20.49
C PRO A 330 0.02 3.58 -20.99
N HIS A 331 -1.08 4.24 -20.59
CA HIS A 331 -1.39 5.64 -20.83
C HIS A 331 -1.25 6.46 -19.55
N PRO A 332 -0.03 6.95 -19.19
CA PRO A 332 0.24 7.60 -17.90
C PRO A 332 -0.65 8.82 -17.61
N GLU A 333 -1.06 9.54 -18.66
CA GLU A 333 -1.96 10.70 -18.55
C GLU A 333 -3.35 10.35 -18.03
N THR A 334 -3.75 9.06 -18.08
CA THR A 334 -5.03 8.57 -17.60
C THR A 334 -4.95 7.95 -16.20
N PHE A 335 -3.76 7.79 -15.61
CA PHE A 335 -3.60 7.07 -14.34
C PHE A 335 -4.44 7.68 -13.21
N TYR A 336 -4.50 9.00 -13.15
CA TYR A 336 -5.24 9.77 -12.15
C TYR A 336 -6.45 10.51 -12.76
N GLY A 337 -6.93 10.04 -13.91
CA GLY A 337 -8.07 10.62 -14.62
C GLY A 337 -9.40 10.30 -13.96
N LYS A 338 -10.49 10.76 -14.62
CA LYS A 338 -11.87 10.43 -14.25
C LYS A 338 -12.50 9.53 -15.31
N GLY A 339 -13.55 8.81 -14.88
CA GLY A 339 -14.29 7.95 -15.81
C GLY A 339 -13.55 6.70 -16.29
N PRO A 340 -14.06 6.04 -17.32
CA PRO A 340 -13.61 4.72 -17.75
C PRO A 340 -12.30 4.68 -18.52
N VAL A 341 -11.92 5.79 -19.19
CA VAL A 341 -10.77 5.87 -20.09
C VAL A 341 -9.46 5.62 -19.33
N GLY A 342 -8.63 4.70 -19.84
CA GLY A 342 -7.39 4.26 -19.22
C GLY A 342 -7.58 3.57 -17.88
N TYR A 343 -8.80 3.08 -17.62
CA TYR A 343 -9.17 2.40 -16.37
C TYR A 343 -9.76 1.02 -16.61
N ILE A 344 -10.86 0.93 -17.37
CA ILE A 344 -11.54 -0.33 -17.68
C ILE A 344 -11.57 -0.67 -19.19
N ASP A 345 -11.00 0.16 -20.03
CA ASP A 345 -11.05 0.06 -21.49
C ASP A 345 -9.79 -0.53 -22.15
N TYR A 346 -8.81 -0.97 -21.35
CA TYR A 346 -7.66 -1.70 -21.88
C TYR A 346 -8.10 -3.06 -22.44
N PRO A 347 -7.63 -3.44 -23.65
CA PRO A 347 -8.03 -4.67 -24.28
C PRO A 347 -7.45 -5.90 -23.54
N VAL A 348 -8.25 -6.97 -23.47
CA VAL A 348 -7.82 -8.31 -23.07
C VAL A 348 -7.42 -9.12 -24.33
N MET A 349 -6.72 -10.25 -24.13
CA MET A 349 -6.41 -11.20 -25.21
C MET A 349 -7.68 -11.87 -25.74
#